data_90cfb2fc6413c83a34b88fb4bdeb6f58
#
_entry.id   90cfb2fc6413c83a34b88fb4bdeb6f58
#
_cell.length_a   1.000
_cell.length_b   1.000
_cell.length_c   1.000
_cell.angle_alpha   90.00
_cell.angle_beta   90.00
_cell.angle_gamma   90.00
#
_symmetry.space_group_name_H-M   'P 1'
#
loop_
_entity.id
_entity.type
_entity.pdbx_description
1 polymer ?
#
loop_
_entity_poly.entity_id
_entity_poly.type
_entity_poly.pdbx_seq_one_letter_code
_entity_poly.pdbx_strand_id
1 'polypeptide(L)'
;MDELSVPSDNTVIVTGASQGIGAAITRAFLDRGYDVVATSLSFSNAGFTPSQHLALVEGDIGQGATAEKVAQTGIGKFGSINHLINNAGIFSVKPFTDYTIDEFRSFVSINLEGFIFITQRAVKQMLAQGTGGSVTSITGALADNPIVGVPASIPMITKGGLNTVTRMLAIEYAKNNIRFNAVAPGTVDTPLHKDAPREWLKSRTPMGTICDPKDIAAAVVYLTEASHVTGEVLHVDDGAHVGKW
;
A
#
# COMPACT_ATOMS: atom_id res chain seq x y z
N MET A 1 -25.54 -8.91 16.68
CA MET A 1 -24.33 -8.29 16.08
C MET A 1 -24.83 -7.77 14.75
N ASP A 2 -25.12 -6.46 14.69
CA ASP A 2 -25.53 -5.84 13.44
C ASP A 2 -24.37 -5.99 12.44
N GLU A 3 -24.64 -6.62 11.30
CA GLU A 3 -23.74 -6.57 10.16
C GLU A 3 -23.52 -5.10 9.84
N LEU A 4 -22.30 -4.61 10.02
CA LEU A 4 -21.89 -3.31 9.52
C LEU A 4 -22.05 -3.34 8.00
N SER A 5 -23.21 -2.98 7.51
CA SER A 5 -23.42 -2.78 6.08
C SER A 5 -22.54 -1.60 5.67
N VAL A 6 -21.48 -1.89 4.91
CA VAL A 6 -20.69 -0.84 4.25
C VAL A 6 -21.67 -0.04 3.38
N PRO A 7 -21.70 1.30 3.49
CA PRO A 7 -22.54 2.11 2.62
C PRO A 7 -22.23 1.76 1.14
N SER A 8 -23.25 1.72 0.30
CA SER A 8 -23.17 1.33 -1.12
C SER A 8 -22.22 2.17 -2.00
N ASP A 9 -21.58 3.19 -1.44
CA ASP A 9 -20.78 4.20 -2.15
C ASP A 9 -19.32 4.25 -1.65
N ASN A 10 -18.72 3.14 -1.24
CA ASN A 10 -17.34 3.10 -0.78
C ASN A 10 -16.39 2.50 -1.83
N THR A 11 -15.80 3.38 -2.65
CA THR A 11 -14.82 3.00 -3.66
C THR A 11 -13.41 3.08 -3.10
N VAL A 12 -12.65 1.99 -3.23
CA VAL A 12 -11.23 1.90 -2.89
C VAL A 12 -10.36 1.66 -4.12
N ILE A 13 -9.28 2.43 -4.25
CA ILE A 13 -8.22 2.19 -5.23
C ILE A 13 -7.11 1.39 -4.56
N VAL A 14 -6.66 0.30 -5.16
CA VAL A 14 -5.52 -0.50 -4.70
C VAL A 14 -4.46 -0.55 -5.80
N THR A 15 -3.25 -0.05 -5.53
CA THR A 15 -2.13 -0.10 -6.47
C THR A 15 -1.25 -1.34 -6.23
N GLY A 16 -0.63 -1.89 -7.29
CA GLY A 16 0.16 -3.12 -7.19
C GLY A 16 -0.67 -4.35 -6.81
N ALA A 17 -1.91 -4.42 -7.31
CA ALA A 17 -2.95 -5.32 -6.83
C ALA A 17 -2.86 -6.76 -7.38
N SER A 18 -1.95 -7.05 -8.33
CA SER A 18 -1.96 -8.34 -9.04
C SER A 18 -1.44 -9.53 -8.22
N GLN A 19 -0.66 -9.30 -7.16
CA GLN A 19 -0.04 -10.36 -6.35
C GLN A 19 0.28 -9.93 -4.92
N GLY A 20 0.70 -10.88 -4.08
CA GLY A 20 1.19 -10.64 -2.72
C GLY A 20 0.23 -9.82 -1.86
N ILE A 21 0.75 -8.81 -1.19
CA ILE A 21 0.00 -7.92 -0.29
C ILE A 21 -1.15 -7.23 -1.01
N GLY A 22 -0.90 -6.66 -2.20
CA GLY A 22 -1.93 -5.94 -2.96
C GLY A 22 -3.11 -6.83 -3.37
N ALA A 23 -2.85 -8.07 -3.75
CA ALA A 23 -3.91 -9.04 -4.06
C ALA A 23 -4.72 -9.41 -2.81
N ALA A 24 -4.06 -9.60 -1.65
CA ALA A 24 -4.75 -9.86 -0.39
C ALA A 24 -5.64 -8.67 0.04
N ILE A 25 -5.13 -7.45 -0.08
CA ILE A 25 -5.89 -6.22 0.19
C ILE A 25 -7.11 -6.12 -0.73
N THR A 26 -6.93 -6.35 -2.03
CA THR A 26 -8.03 -6.31 -3.01
C THR A 26 -9.15 -7.27 -2.63
N ARG A 27 -8.82 -8.54 -2.28
CA ARG A 27 -9.81 -9.52 -1.83
C ARG A 27 -10.48 -9.08 -0.53
N ALA A 28 -9.71 -8.59 0.45
CA ALA A 28 -10.25 -8.18 1.74
C ALA A 28 -11.29 -7.05 1.64
N PHE A 29 -11.14 -6.12 0.70
CA PHE A 29 -12.14 -5.08 0.43
C PHE A 29 -13.35 -5.62 -0.34
N LEU A 30 -13.15 -6.47 -1.36
CA LEU A 30 -14.24 -7.11 -2.10
C LEU A 30 -15.12 -7.95 -1.17
N ASP A 31 -14.51 -8.75 -0.27
CA ASP A 31 -15.22 -9.58 0.71
C ASP A 31 -16.05 -8.75 1.71
N ARG A 32 -15.74 -7.46 1.84
CA ARG A 32 -16.50 -6.48 2.65
C ARG A 32 -17.51 -5.67 1.87
N GLY A 33 -17.66 -5.92 0.57
CA GLY A 33 -18.65 -5.24 -0.27
C GLY A 33 -18.20 -3.87 -0.80
N TYR A 34 -16.91 -3.54 -0.74
CA TYR A 34 -16.38 -2.33 -1.38
C TYR A 34 -16.33 -2.48 -2.89
N ASP A 35 -16.50 -1.36 -3.59
CA ASP A 35 -16.15 -1.24 -4.99
C ASP A 35 -14.63 -1.01 -5.12
N VAL A 36 -13.95 -1.83 -5.92
CA VAL A 36 -12.49 -1.82 -6.00
C VAL A 36 -12.01 -1.46 -7.40
N VAL A 37 -11.14 -0.45 -7.50
CA VAL A 37 -10.31 -0.22 -8.68
C VAL A 37 -8.91 -0.76 -8.38
N ALA A 38 -8.60 -1.91 -8.94
CA ALA A 38 -7.29 -2.55 -8.82
C ALA A 38 -6.40 -2.16 -9.99
N THR A 39 -5.17 -1.67 -9.72
CA THR A 39 -4.19 -1.37 -10.78
C THR A 39 -2.88 -2.12 -10.57
N SER A 40 -2.30 -2.57 -11.66
CA SER A 40 -0.99 -3.23 -11.73
C SER A 40 -0.44 -3.16 -13.15
N LEU A 41 0.84 -3.52 -13.34
CA LEU A 41 1.43 -3.63 -14.67
C LEU A 41 0.68 -4.65 -15.54
N SER A 42 0.26 -5.79 -14.95
CA SER A 42 -0.54 -6.81 -15.63
C SER A 42 -1.34 -7.63 -14.60
N PHE A 43 -2.49 -8.15 -15.03
CA PHE A 43 -3.34 -9.07 -14.28
C PHE A 43 -3.40 -10.47 -14.87
N SER A 44 -2.61 -10.80 -15.89
CA SER A 44 -2.66 -12.07 -16.62
C SER A 44 -2.59 -13.32 -15.72
N ASN A 45 -1.93 -13.23 -14.54
CA ASN A 45 -1.77 -14.34 -13.60
C ASN A 45 -2.32 -14.02 -12.20
N ALA A 46 -3.16 -12.99 -12.06
CA ALA A 46 -3.58 -12.48 -10.75
C ALA A 46 -4.80 -13.23 -10.16
N GLY A 47 -5.51 -14.02 -10.96
CA GLY A 47 -6.75 -14.69 -10.54
C GLY A 47 -7.90 -13.73 -10.23
N PHE A 48 -7.89 -12.53 -10.83
CA PHE A 48 -8.97 -11.57 -10.77
C PHE A 48 -9.71 -11.50 -12.11
N THR A 49 -11.03 -11.42 -12.04
CA THR A 49 -11.89 -11.16 -13.21
C THR A 49 -12.72 -9.90 -12.92
N PRO A 50 -12.80 -8.95 -13.85
CA PRO A 50 -13.66 -7.78 -13.68
C PRO A 50 -15.10 -8.16 -13.36
N SER A 51 -15.75 -7.41 -12.47
CA SER A 51 -17.14 -7.63 -12.05
C SER A 51 -17.85 -6.30 -11.85
N GLN A 52 -19.09 -6.32 -11.38
CA GLN A 52 -19.79 -5.09 -10.99
C GLN A 52 -19.05 -4.32 -9.91
N HIS A 53 -18.37 -5.01 -8.97
CA HIS A 53 -17.62 -4.42 -7.86
C HIS A 53 -16.10 -4.38 -8.07
N LEU A 54 -15.58 -4.83 -9.21
CA LEU A 54 -14.13 -4.82 -9.50
C LEU A 54 -13.84 -4.27 -10.88
N ALA A 55 -13.02 -3.24 -10.94
CA ALA A 55 -12.39 -2.74 -12.15
C ALA A 55 -10.89 -3.05 -12.13
N LEU A 56 -10.36 -3.54 -13.24
CA LEU A 56 -8.94 -3.79 -13.43
C LEU A 56 -8.37 -2.76 -14.41
N VAL A 57 -7.30 -2.08 -14.00
CA VAL A 57 -6.61 -1.08 -14.83
C VAL A 57 -5.14 -1.45 -14.94
N GLU A 58 -4.71 -1.90 -16.09
CA GLU A 58 -3.30 -2.19 -16.36
C GLU A 58 -2.56 -0.90 -16.73
N GLY A 59 -1.34 -0.77 -16.19
CA GLY A 59 -0.42 0.33 -16.47
C GLY A 59 0.68 0.46 -15.43
N ASP A 60 1.72 1.20 -15.79
CA ASP A 60 2.82 1.56 -14.90
C ASP A 60 2.40 2.75 -14.03
N ILE A 61 2.36 2.55 -12.71
CA ILE A 61 1.95 3.60 -11.76
C ILE A 61 2.95 4.77 -11.71
N GLY A 62 4.20 4.57 -12.10
CA GLY A 62 5.20 5.63 -12.28
C GLY A 62 4.88 6.58 -13.45
N GLN A 63 3.80 6.34 -14.18
CA GLN A 63 3.32 7.19 -15.26
C GLN A 63 2.04 7.92 -14.85
N GLY A 64 2.05 9.25 -14.90
CA GLY A 64 0.89 10.07 -14.54
C GLY A 64 -0.39 9.74 -15.32
N ALA A 65 -0.26 9.27 -16.57
CA ALA A 65 -1.38 8.81 -17.38
C ALA A 65 -2.09 7.57 -16.78
N THR A 66 -1.35 6.66 -16.15
CA THR A 66 -1.94 5.52 -15.44
C THR A 66 -2.75 5.99 -14.25
N ALA A 67 -2.21 6.90 -13.43
CA ALA A 67 -2.93 7.46 -12.30
C ALA A 67 -4.22 8.17 -12.71
N GLU A 68 -4.19 8.91 -13.82
CA GLU A 68 -5.39 9.55 -14.39
C GLU A 68 -6.44 8.52 -14.79
N LYS A 69 -6.03 7.49 -15.56
CA LYS A 69 -6.92 6.39 -15.99
C LYS A 69 -7.56 5.67 -14.80
N VAL A 70 -6.78 5.39 -13.76
CA VAL A 70 -7.26 4.73 -12.53
C VAL A 70 -8.32 5.60 -11.83
N ALA A 71 -8.04 6.89 -11.63
CA ALA A 71 -8.98 7.82 -11.00
C ALA A 71 -10.27 7.96 -11.82
N GLN A 72 -10.16 8.14 -13.14
CA GLN A 72 -11.31 8.23 -14.04
C GLN A 72 -12.14 6.94 -14.04
N THR A 73 -11.51 5.77 -13.91
CA THR A 73 -12.22 4.49 -13.80
C THR A 73 -13.04 4.43 -12.51
N GLY A 74 -12.49 4.86 -11.36
CA GLY A 74 -13.22 4.91 -10.09
C GLY A 74 -14.44 5.84 -10.17
N ILE A 75 -14.21 7.06 -10.65
CA ILE A 75 -15.28 8.06 -10.79
C ILE A 75 -16.35 7.59 -11.80
N GLY A 76 -15.92 7.12 -12.97
CA GLY A 76 -16.85 6.77 -14.05
C GLY A 76 -17.64 5.49 -13.82
N LYS A 77 -17.06 4.49 -13.13
CA LYS A 77 -17.73 3.21 -12.86
C LYS A 77 -18.47 3.19 -11.53
N PHE A 78 -17.89 3.80 -10.49
CA PHE A 78 -18.38 3.69 -9.11
C PHE A 78 -18.88 5.03 -8.53
N GLY A 79 -18.71 6.13 -9.25
CA GLY A 79 -19.20 7.45 -8.86
C GLY A 79 -18.33 8.21 -7.86
N SER A 80 -17.38 7.54 -7.20
CA SER A 80 -16.59 8.16 -6.13
C SER A 80 -15.18 7.57 -6.02
N ILE A 81 -14.32 8.23 -5.23
CA ILE A 81 -13.09 7.69 -4.66
C ILE A 81 -13.11 8.05 -3.18
N ASN A 82 -13.20 7.04 -2.30
CA ASN A 82 -13.28 7.24 -0.86
C ASN A 82 -11.98 6.80 -0.16
N HIS A 83 -11.30 5.79 -0.71
CA HIS A 83 -10.08 5.25 -0.14
C HIS A 83 -9.02 4.99 -1.21
N LEU A 84 -7.75 5.19 -0.84
CA LEU A 84 -6.61 4.86 -1.67
C LEU A 84 -5.61 4.03 -0.87
N ILE A 85 -5.21 2.89 -1.45
CA ILE A 85 -4.14 2.06 -0.90
C ILE A 85 -2.93 2.11 -1.83
N ASN A 86 -1.90 2.84 -1.40
CA ASN A 86 -0.60 2.92 -2.07
C ASN A 86 0.25 1.70 -1.70
N ASN A 87 0.07 0.61 -2.44
CA ASN A 87 0.82 -0.62 -2.22
C ASN A 87 1.87 -0.88 -3.32
N ALA A 88 1.67 -0.40 -4.54
CA ALA A 88 2.65 -0.55 -5.61
C ALA A 88 4.03 -0.08 -5.15
N GLY A 89 5.05 -0.90 -5.38
CA GLY A 89 6.41 -0.59 -5.01
C GLY A 89 7.37 -1.72 -5.34
N ILE A 90 8.63 -1.36 -5.47
CA ILE A 90 9.74 -2.30 -5.66
C ILE A 90 10.66 -2.26 -4.44
N PHE A 91 11.36 -3.37 -4.23
CA PHE A 91 12.31 -3.55 -3.14
C PHE A 91 13.44 -4.47 -3.60
N SER A 92 14.66 -4.19 -3.17
CA SER A 92 15.82 -5.07 -3.32
C SER A 92 16.79 -4.91 -2.17
N VAL A 93 17.64 -5.90 -1.98
CA VAL A 93 18.68 -5.92 -0.93
C VAL A 93 20.02 -6.10 -1.59
N LYS A 94 20.89 -5.07 -1.46
CA LYS A 94 22.31 -5.14 -1.84
C LYS A 94 23.12 -4.01 -1.20
N PRO A 95 24.47 -4.12 -1.15
CA PRO A 95 25.34 -3.06 -0.64
C PRO A 95 25.05 -1.71 -1.31
N PHE A 96 25.15 -0.62 -0.55
CA PHE A 96 24.87 0.73 -1.04
C PHE A 96 25.69 1.09 -2.29
N THR A 97 26.96 0.68 -2.33
CA THR A 97 27.89 0.93 -3.43
C THR A 97 27.55 0.20 -4.73
N ASP A 98 26.71 -0.84 -4.66
CA ASP A 98 26.40 -1.70 -5.79
C ASP A 98 25.12 -1.30 -6.51
N TYR A 99 24.36 -0.36 -5.95
CA TYR A 99 23.19 0.20 -6.62
C TYR A 99 23.60 1.12 -7.76
N THR A 100 23.03 0.91 -8.92
CA THR A 100 23.17 1.80 -10.07
C THR A 100 22.24 3.00 -9.96
N ILE A 101 22.57 4.08 -10.69
CA ILE A 101 21.70 5.26 -10.75
C ILE A 101 20.35 4.94 -11.41
N ASP A 102 20.29 3.99 -12.34
CA ASP A 102 19.04 3.61 -13.02
C ASP A 102 18.14 2.78 -12.11
N GLU A 103 18.70 1.93 -11.24
CA GLU A 103 17.94 1.30 -10.17
C GLU A 103 17.38 2.32 -9.20
N PHE A 104 18.18 3.31 -8.77
CA PHE A 104 17.68 4.40 -7.93
C PHE A 104 16.54 5.16 -8.60
N ARG A 105 16.67 5.51 -9.88
CA ARG A 105 15.60 6.15 -10.64
C ARG A 105 14.33 5.30 -10.71
N SER A 106 14.47 3.97 -10.84
CA SER A 106 13.34 3.05 -10.81
C SER A 106 12.63 3.06 -9.45
N PHE A 107 13.37 3.12 -8.34
CA PHE A 107 12.79 3.30 -7.00
C PHE A 107 12.03 4.61 -6.87
N VAL A 108 12.60 5.70 -7.37
CA VAL A 108 11.95 7.03 -7.35
C VAL A 108 10.68 6.98 -8.19
N SER A 109 10.75 6.48 -9.42
CA SER A 109 9.60 6.45 -10.33
C SER A 109 8.43 5.64 -9.75
N ILE A 110 8.68 4.41 -9.31
CA ILE A 110 7.60 3.53 -8.86
C ILE A 110 7.14 3.88 -7.45
N ASN A 111 8.08 4.05 -6.49
CA ASN A 111 7.73 4.19 -5.08
C ASN A 111 7.32 5.62 -4.70
N LEU A 112 7.82 6.66 -5.38
CA LEU A 112 7.55 8.06 -5.05
C LEU A 112 6.68 8.76 -6.09
N GLU A 113 7.05 8.76 -7.38
CA GLU A 113 6.22 9.41 -8.41
C GLU A 113 4.88 8.71 -8.52
N GLY A 114 4.86 7.36 -8.49
CA GLY A 114 3.63 6.58 -8.45
C GLY A 114 2.73 6.94 -7.27
N PHE A 115 3.30 7.07 -6.06
CA PHE A 115 2.57 7.57 -4.89
C PHE A 115 2.01 8.97 -5.12
N ILE A 116 2.83 9.91 -5.63
CA ILE A 116 2.43 11.30 -5.82
C ILE A 116 1.29 11.41 -6.84
N PHE A 117 1.43 10.78 -8.00
CA PHE A 117 0.46 10.90 -9.08
C PHE A 117 -0.93 10.42 -8.66
N ILE A 118 -1.04 9.22 -8.10
CA ILE A 118 -2.35 8.68 -7.74
C ILE A 118 -2.92 9.34 -6.47
N THR A 119 -2.07 9.69 -5.49
CA THR A 119 -2.52 10.34 -4.26
C THR A 119 -3.09 11.72 -4.56
N GLN A 120 -2.45 12.51 -5.42
CA GLN A 120 -2.98 13.81 -5.83
C GLN A 120 -4.34 13.70 -6.51
N ARG A 121 -4.56 12.68 -7.36
CA ARG A 121 -5.86 12.45 -8.02
C ARG A 121 -6.93 12.05 -7.03
N ALA A 122 -6.63 11.09 -6.16
CA ALA A 122 -7.57 10.62 -5.14
C ALA A 122 -7.96 11.74 -4.16
N VAL A 123 -6.98 12.49 -3.65
CA VAL A 123 -7.23 13.60 -2.70
C VAL A 123 -8.04 14.72 -3.37
N LYS A 124 -7.73 15.11 -4.60
CA LYS A 124 -8.53 16.10 -5.34
C LYS A 124 -9.99 15.66 -5.47
N GLN A 125 -10.22 14.39 -5.75
CA GLN A 125 -11.57 13.83 -5.83
C GLN A 125 -12.26 13.81 -4.47
N MET A 126 -11.58 13.36 -3.39
CA MET A 126 -12.12 13.38 -2.02
C MET A 126 -12.49 14.80 -1.58
N LEU A 127 -11.67 15.81 -1.91
CA LEU A 127 -11.96 17.21 -1.64
C LEU A 127 -13.19 17.71 -2.41
N ALA A 128 -13.31 17.35 -3.69
CA ALA A 128 -14.45 17.71 -4.51
C ALA A 128 -15.77 17.06 -4.04
N GLN A 129 -15.69 15.83 -3.52
CA GLN A 129 -16.83 15.11 -2.92
C GLN A 129 -17.26 15.72 -1.59
N GLY A 130 -16.33 16.26 -0.79
CA GLY A 130 -16.60 16.82 0.53
C GLY A 130 -16.98 15.80 1.60
N THR A 131 -16.84 14.50 1.33
CA THR A 131 -17.21 13.39 2.24
C THR A 131 -16.06 12.91 3.12
N GLY A 132 -14.85 13.46 2.90
CA GLY A 132 -13.62 12.93 3.51
C GLY A 132 -13.12 11.67 2.80
N GLY A 133 -12.29 10.88 3.50
CA GLY A 133 -11.74 9.64 2.95
C GLY A 133 -10.49 9.16 3.69
N SER A 134 -9.79 8.18 3.13
CA SER A 134 -8.52 7.73 3.68
C SER A 134 -7.49 7.34 2.62
N VAL A 135 -6.22 7.56 2.96
CA VAL A 135 -5.06 7.09 2.19
C VAL A 135 -4.20 6.25 3.11
N THR A 136 -3.95 4.99 2.73
CA THR A 136 -3.05 4.09 3.47
C THR A 136 -1.90 3.67 2.56
N SER A 137 -0.66 3.84 3.03
CA SER A 137 0.55 3.50 2.27
C SER A 137 1.24 2.26 2.83
N ILE A 138 1.71 1.35 1.97
CA ILE A 138 2.54 0.21 2.37
C ILE A 138 4.00 0.65 2.32
N THR A 139 4.61 0.74 3.49
CA THR A 139 6.01 1.14 3.66
C THR A 139 6.93 -0.05 3.96
N GLY A 140 7.57 -0.10 5.11
CA GLY A 140 8.40 -1.23 5.54
C GLY A 140 9.06 -0.96 6.88
N ALA A 141 9.07 -1.95 7.76
CA ALA A 141 9.62 -1.84 9.10
C ALA A 141 11.12 -1.49 9.12
N LEU A 142 11.87 -1.89 8.08
CA LEU A 142 13.29 -1.54 7.91
C LEU A 142 13.54 -0.03 7.80
N ALA A 143 12.52 0.79 7.48
CA ALA A 143 12.67 2.25 7.42
C ALA A 143 12.90 2.85 8.81
N ASP A 144 12.32 2.26 9.84
CA ASP A 144 12.44 2.71 11.22
C ASP A 144 13.51 1.91 12.00
N ASN A 145 13.67 0.61 11.68
CA ASN A 145 14.61 -0.30 12.37
C ASN A 145 15.44 -1.15 11.39
N PRO A 146 16.65 -0.70 11.03
CA PRO A 146 17.57 -1.46 10.20
C PRO A 146 18.00 -2.76 10.87
N ILE A 147 18.07 -3.84 10.09
CA ILE A 147 18.47 -5.17 10.55
C ILE A 147 19.86 -5.50 9.99
N VAL A 148 20.77 -6.00 10.85
CA VAL A 148 22.10 -6.44 10.44
C VAL A 148 21.99 -7.54 9.36
N GLY A 149 22.78 -7.38 8.28
CA GLY A 149 22.79 -8.31 7.15
C GLY A 149 21.65 -8.11 6.15
N VAL A 150 20.86 -7.00 6.24
CA VAL A 150 19.88 -6.59 5.24
C VAL A 150 20.22 -5.20 4.70
N PRO A 151 21.19 -5.08 3.79
CA PRO A 151 21.55 -3.80 3.21
C PRO A 151 20.47 -3.35 2.21
N ALA A 152 19.58 -2.47 2.64
CA ALA A 152 18.43 -1.97 1.88
C ALA A 152 18.33 -0.44 1.89
N SER A 153 19.46 0.26 1.96
CA SER A 153 19.49 1.72 2.13
C SER A 153 18.75 2.48 1.01
N ILE A 154 18.90 2.09 -0.25
CA ILE A 154 18.25 2.76 -1.38
C ILE A 154 16.71 2.60 -1.34
N PRO A 155 16.14 1.39 -1.18
CA PRO A 155 14.70 1.26 -0.95
C PRO A 155 14.18 2.08 0.24
N MET A 156 14.95 2.15 1.33
CA MET A 156 14.55 2.85 2.55
C MET A 156 14.56 4.38 2.40
N ILE A 157 15.27 4.96 1.45
CA ILE A 157 15.13 6.38 1.08
C ILE A 157 13.66 6.65 0.68
N THR A 158 13.08 5.79 -0.14
CA THR A 158 11.70 5.96 -0.60
C THR A 158 10.68 5.59 0.49
N LYS A 159 10.84 4.45 1.15
CA LYS A 159 9.90 3.96 2.17
C LYS A 159 9.90 4.82 3.44
N GLY A 160 11.05 5.29 3.91
CA GLY A 160 11.17 6.24 5.03
C GLY A 160 10.59 7.61 4.67
N GLY A 161 10.77 8.06 3.43
CA GLY A 161 10.11 9.26 2.91
C GLY A 161 8.59 9.16 2.97
N LEU A 162 8.01 7.99 2.64
CA LEU A 162 6.57 7.76 2.75
C LEU A 162 6.07 7.78 4.20
N ASN A 163 6.84 7.30 5.19
CA ASN A 163 6.48 7.43 6.61
C ASN A 163 6.40 8.90 7.03
N THR A 164 7.35 9.72 6.58
CA THR A 164 7.38 11.15 6.89
C THR A 164 6.24 11.90 6.21
N VAL A 165 6.01 11.70 4.92
CA VAL A 165 4.95 12.40 4.18
C VAL A 165 3.55 12.01 4.66
N THR A 166 3.36 10.77 5.13
CA THR A 166 2.10 10.32 5.76
C THR A 166 1.70 11.24 6.91
N ARG A 167 2.64 11.54 7.82
CA ARG A 167 2.38 12.44 8.96
C ARG A 167 2.10 13.87 8.52
N MET A 168 2.81 14.37 7.50
CA MET A 168 2.59 15.73 6.98
C MET A 168 1.20 15.85 6.34
N LEU A 169 0.81 14.92 5.47
CA LEU A 169 -0.50 14.92 4.81
C LEU A 169 -1.66 14.69 5.80
N ALA A 170 -1.44 13.91 6.85
CA ALA A 170 -2.42 13.73 7.92
C ALA A 170 -2.80 15.06 8.57
N ILE A 171 -1.85 15.93 8.85
CA ILE A 171 -2.09 17.27 9.41
C ILE A 171 -2.66 18.21 8.34
N GLU A 172 -2.13 18.18 7.10
CA GLU A 172 -2.56 19.07 6.03
C GLU A 172 -4.05 18.91 5.70
N TYR A 173 -4.54 17.66 5.67
CA TYR A 173 -5.92 17.35 5.28
C TYR A 173 -6.86 16.98 6.43
N ALA A 174 -6.43 17.12 7.69
CA ALA A 174 -7.26 16.79 8.85
C ALA A 174 -8.62 17.51 8.86
N LYS A 175 -8.64 18.80 8.53
CA LYS A 175 -9.86 19.62 8.48
C LYS A 175 -10.82 19.21 7.35
N ASN A 176 -10.33 18.49 6.35
CA ASN A 176 -11.12 17.95 5.26
C ASN A 176 -11.64 16.54 5.56
N ASN A 177 -11.38 16.01 6.75
CA ASN A 177 -11.70 14.63 7.14
C ASN A 177 -11.08 13.57 6.23
N ILE A 178 -9.89 13.87 5.65
CA ILE A 178 -9.10 12.92 4.87
C ILE A 178 -7.94 12.45 5.74
N ARG A 179 -7.92 11.16 6.04
CA ARG A 179 -6.94 10.53 6.92
C ARG A 179 -5.79 9.92 6.12
N PHE A 180 -4.58 10.03 6.66
CA PHE A 180 -3.39 9.44 6.05
C PHE A 180 -2.70 8.55 7.08
N ASN A 181 -2.50 7.27 6.73
CA ASN A 181 -1.80 6.32 7.57
C ASN A 181 -0.84 5.47 6.72
N ALA A 182 0.01 4.72 7.37
CA ALA A 182 0.87 3.73 6.75
C ALA A 182 0.81 2.39 7.49
N VAL A 183 0.99 1.31 6.76
CA VAL A 183 1.35 0.01 7.33
C VAL A 183 2.81 -0.24 6.98
N ALA A 184 3.61 -0.61 7.97
CA ALA A 184 5.01 -0.96 7.84
C ALA A 184 5.21 -2.48 8.02
N PRO A 185 5.16 -3.27 6.93
CA PRO A 185 5.37 -4.71 6.99
C PRO A 185 6.79 -5.08 7.36
N GLY A 186 6.93 -6.19 8.07
CA GLY A 186 8.18 -6.95 8.20
C GLY A 186 8.37 -7.92 7.04
N THR A 187 8.77 -9.16 7.39
CA THR A 187 8.89 -10.26 6.41
C THR A 187 7.51 -10.84 6.13
N VAL A 188 7.07 -10.75 4.87
CA VAL A 188 5.74 -11.24 4.44
C VAL A 188 5.89 -12.32 3.38
N ASP A 189 5.12 -13.40 3.48
CA ASP A 189 5.12 -14.52 2.52
C ASP A 189 4.51 -14.11 1.16
N THR A 190 5.37 -13.58 0.31
CA THR A 190 4.98 -13.05 -1.00
C THR A 190 5.97 -13.52 -2.08
N PRO A 191 5.64 -13.37 -3.37
CA PRO A 191 6.58 -13.66 -4.46
C PRO A 191 7.92 -12.94 -4.36
N LEU A 192 8.02 -11.85 -3.60
CA LEU A 192 9.28 -11.14 -3.32
C LEU A 192 10.30 -12.03 -2.60
N HIS A 193 9.84 -12.97 -1.79
CA HIS A 193 10.65 -13.86 -0.95
C HIS A 193 10.68 -15.32 -1.43
N LYS A 194 10.17 -15.61 -2.65
CA LYS A 194 10.00 -16.98 -3.17
C LYS A 194 11.31 -17.80 -3.20
N ASP A 195 12.44 -17.13 -3.43
CA ASP A 195 13.76 -17.78 -3.57
C ASP A 195 14.58 -17.74 -2.26
N ALA A 196 14.05 -17.13 -1.19
CA ALA A 196 14.73 -17.04 0.08
C ALA A 196 14.43 -18.28 0.98
N PRO A 197 15.43 -18.86 1.67
CA PRO A 197 15.19 -19.96 2.59
C PRO A 197 14.22 -19.55 3.72
N ARG A 198 13.14 -20.31 3.91
CA ARG A 198 12.08 -19.97 4.91
C ARG A 198 12.63 -19.84 6.32
N GLU A 199 13.53 -20.75 6.74
CA GLU A 199 14.13 -20.69 8.08
C GLU A 199 15.00 -19.44 8.27
N TRP A 200 15.67 -18.98 7.23
CA TRP A 200 16.39 -17.71 7.26
C TRP A 200 15.42 -16.53 7.40
N LEU A 201 14.29 -16.53 6.69
CA LEU A 201 13.26 -15.50 6.82
C LEU A 201 12.70 -15.45 8.23
N LYS A 202 12.36 -16.61 8.84
CA LYS A 202 11.86 -16.71 10.22
C LYS A 202 12.88 -16.20 11.24
N SER A 203 14.17 -16.51 11.05
CA SER A 203 15.23 -16.04 11.95
C SER A 203 15.41 -14.51 11.96
N ARG A 204 14.69 -13.80 11.09
CA ARG A 204 14.72 -12.33 10.96
C ARG A 204 13.57 -11.65 11.71
N THR A 205 12.80 -12.39 12.47
CA THR A 205 11.67 -11.85 13.24
C THR A 205 11.72 -12.39 14.68
N PRO A 206 11.44 -11.57 15.69
CA PRO A 206 11.43 -12.01 17.10
C PRO A 206 10.45 -13.15 17.38
N MET A 207 9.29 -13.16 16.70
CA MET A 207 8.30 -14.22 16.85
C MET A 207 8.68 -15.53 16.13
N GLY A 208 9.73 -15.52 15.29
CA GLY A 208 10.16 -16.69 14.52
C GLY A 208 9.17 -17.12 13.45
N THR A 209 8.32 -16.22 12.99
CA THR A 209 7.28 -16.44 11.99
C THR A 209 7.47 -15.57 10.74
N ILE A 210 6.64 -15.76 9.74
CA ILE A 210 6.58 -14.94 8.52
C ILE A 210 5.12 -14.52 8.40
N CYS A 211 4.85 -13.22 8.31
CA CYS A 211 3.49 -12.69 8.16
C CYS A 211 2.81 -13.24 6.91
N ASP A 212 1.52 -13.57 7.01
CA ASP A 212 0.69 -13.81 5.83
C ASP A 212 0.29 -12.44 5.20
N PRO A 213 0.21 -12.32 3.87
CA PRO A 213 -0.35 -11.13 3.23
C PRO A 213 -1.71 -10.69 3.77
N LYS A 214 -2.50 -11.61 4.32
CA LYS A 214 -3.79 -11.31 4.97
C LYS A 214 -3.64 -10.51 6.26
N ASP A 215 -2.53 -10.68 7.01
CA ASP A 215 -2.28 -9.89 8.23
C ASP A 215 -2.08 -8.42 7.88
N ILE A 216 -1.35 -8.16 6.78
CA ILE A 216 -1.18 -6.81 6.26
C ILE A 216 -2.50 -6.25 5.75
N ALA A 217 -3.29 -7.05 5.03
CA ALA A 217 -4.61 -6.64 4.54
C ALA A 217 -5.56 -6.28 5.70
N ALA A 218 -5.55 -7.05 6.79
CA ALA A 218 -6.35 -6.76 7.99
C ALA A 218 -5.96 -5.42 8.64
N ALA A 219 -4.67 -5.11 8.73
CA ALA A 219 -4.17 -3.83 9.23
C ALA A 219 -4.58 -2.66 8.31
N VAL A 220 -4.52 -2.83 6.98
CA VAL A 220 -4.97 -1.83 6.01
C VAL A 220 -6.47 -1.57 6.16
N VAL A 221 -7.29 -2.61 6.26
CA VAL A 221 -8.74 -2.47 6.48
C VAL A 221 -9.01 -1.73 7.79
N TYR A 222 -8.34 -2.12 8.89
CA TYR A 222 -8.47 -1.42 10.16
C TYR A 222 -8.18 0.08 10.02
N LEU A 223 -7.06 0.47 9.42
CA LEU A 223 -6.71 1.89 9.23
C LEU A 223 -7.67 2.62 8.29
N THR A 224 -8.28 1.90 7.34
CA THR A 224 -9.29 2.45 6.43
C THR A 224 -10.60 2.75 7.16
N GLU A 225 -11.03 1.87 8.07
CA GLU A 225 -12.31 1.96 8.79
C GLU A 225 -12.21 2.74 10.12
N ALA A 226 -11.02 2.84 10.72
CA ALA A 226 -10.77 3.53 11.99
C ALA A 226 -10.85 5.05 11.84
N SER A 227 -12.02 5.64 12.03
CA SER A 227 -12.34 7.05 11.77
C SER A 227 -11.50 8.07 12.55
N HIS A 228 -10.91 7.69 13.68
CA HIS A 228 -10.10 8.57 14.52
C HIS A 228 -8.59 8.28 14.48
N VAL A 229 -8.13 7.48 13.51
CA VAL A 229 -6.71 7.17 13.34
C VAL A 229 -6.17 7.87 12.09
N THR A 230 -5.23 8.81 12.29
CA THR A 230 -4.52 9.51 11.21
C THR A 230 -3.09 9.85 11.63
N GLY A 231 -2.14 9.81 10.71
CA GLY A 231 -0.72 10.06 10.96
C GLY A 231 0.03 8.84 11.52
N GLU A 232 -0.63 7.68 11.61
CA GLU A 232 -0.06 6.47 12.20
C GLU A 232 0.78 5.69 11.17
N VAL A 233 1.86 5.08 11.67
CA VAL A 233 2.66 4.07 10.97
C VAL A 233 2.54 2.77 11.76
N LEU A 234 1.60 1.93 11.36
CA LEU A 234 1.31 0.66 12.04
C LEU A 234 2.26 -0.44 11.58
N HIS A 235 3.08 -0.93 12.49
CA HIS A 235 3.99 -2.04 12.22
C HIS A 235 3.24 -3.37 12.29
N VAL A 236 3.43 -4.20 11.24
CA VAL A 236 2.97 -5.59 11.17
C VAL A 236 4.18 -6.42 10.75
N ASP A 237 5.03 -6.77 11.72
CA ASP A 237 6.40 -7.20 11.45
C ASP A 237 6.94 -8.23 12.46
N ASP A 238 6.05 -8.91 13.16
CA ASP A 238 6.41 -9.91 14.18
C ASP A 238 7.35 -9.35 15.28
N GLY A 239 7.23 -8.03 15.55
CA GLY A 239 8.01 -7.35 16.56
C GLY A 239 9.43 -6.93 16.12
N ALA A 240 9.76 -7.04 14.83
CA ALA A 240 11.09 -6.73 14.32
C ALA A 240 11.53 -5.27 14.58
N HIS A 241 10.58 -4.33 14.71
CA HIS A 241 10.86 -2.91 14.98
C HIS A 241 11.12 -2.61 16.47
N VAL A 242 10.85 -3.53 17.43
CA VAL A 242 10.82 -3.20 18.88
C VAL A 242 12.20 -3.32 19.53
N GLY A 243 13.27 -3.34 18.83
CA GLY A 243 14.57 -3.34 19.46
C GLY A 243 15.54 -4.40 18.95
N LYS A 244 16.56 -4.68 19.76
CA LYS A 244 17.60 -5.68 19.44
C LYS A 244 17.23 -7.01 20.09
N TRP A 245 17.14 -8.04 19.31
CA TRP A 245 16.79 -9.41 19.68
C TRP A 245 17.74 -10.42 19.01
#